data_fb44298a8a522479baceb225fbd99c10
#
_entry.id   fb44298a8a522479baceb225fbd99c10
#
_cell.length_a   1.000
_cell.length_b   1.000
_cell.length_c   1.000
_cell.angle_alpha   90.00
_cell.angle_beta   90.00
_cell.angle_gamma   90.00
#
_symmetry.space_group_name_H-M   'P 1'
#
loop_
_entity.id
_entity.type
_entity.pdbx_description
1 polymer ?
#
loop_
_entity_poly.entity_id
_entity_poly.type
_entity_poly.pdbx_seq_one_letter_code
_entity_poly.pdbx_strand_id
1 'polypeptide(L)'
;MRVLFLFIGEHHHVFHSLPLAAELATLRTGWQIEVAVSDQRHLGCIDTVRSVYPGFAPPVRQLPLPALLKPLHALGWISGQGRIPRLLAALPWLRTFDAIVVPERTSTILRHFLSGRTRLIFTPHGAGDRAVTFDARDRHFDFALVAGEKSERRMLQEGTIRPGHYATNGYVKMDLMRRFGSRRAGLFRNARPTVLYAPHFRAEFSSWPAMGREVIDIFRRQDRFNLIVAPHIRLFQNAAAATKAQIQALAMEDRIIIDLDSDRLVDMTYTSAADVYLGDVSSQVYEFLARPRPCVFLNSHGVAWQQDPNYRLWTLGEVVDSTKDLLPAIERAPARHAQFLALQRAAFADSVGGDPAGAAGRGAGAIAAWLEASVSAAGGPDTGPARQQQPD
;
A
#
# COMPACT_ATOMS: atom_id res chain seq x y z
N MET A 1 -1.47 -20.53 -18.98
CA MET A 1 -2.25 -20.20 -17.77
C MET A 1 -3.01 -18.91 -17.93
N ARG A 2 -4.18 -18.79 -17.25
CA ARG A 2 -4.97 -17.56 -17.17
C ARG A 2 -4.83 -16.98 -15.76
N VAL A 3 -4.30 -15.78 -15.64
CA VAL A 3 -4.05 -15.10 -14.37
C VAL A 3 -4.82 -13.79 -14.32
N LEU A 4 -5.62 -13.63 -13.26
CA LEU A 4 -6.41 -12.42 -13.03
C LEU A 4 -5.77 -11.57 -11.93
N PHE A 5 -5.57 -10.28 -12.21
CA PHE A 5 -5.28 -9.28 -11.19
C PHE A 5 -6.58 -8.55 -10.81
N LEU A 6 -7.01 -8.72 -9.56
CA LEU A 6 -8.34 -8.32 -9.10
C LEU A 6 -8.26 -7.17 -8.08
N PHE A 7 -8.84 -6.02 -8.42
CA PHE A 7 -8.84 -4.81 -7.61
C PHE A 7 -10.27 -4.43 -7.19
N ILE A 8 -10.65 -4.78 -5.97
CA ILE A 8 -11.95 -4.45 -5.38
C ILE A 8 -11.83 -3.56 -4.14
N GLY A 9 -10.62 -3.26 -3.74
CA GLY A 9 -10.28 -2.41 -2.60
C GLY A 9 -10.13 -0.94 -2.95
N GLU A 10 -9.20 -0.28 -2.29
CA GLU A 10 -8.84 1.11 -2.57
C GLU A 10 -8.10 1.21 -3.92
N HIS A 11 -8.34 2.29 -4.66
CA HIS A 11 -7.80 2.44 -6.03
C HIS A 11 -6.26 2.41 -6.08
N HIS A 12 -5.58 2.93 -5.05
CA HIS A 12 -4.12 2.93 -4.98
C HIS A 12 -3.49 1.53 -4.85
N HIS A 13 -4.27 0.50 -4.52
CA HIS A 13 -3.79 -0.89 -4.52
C HIS A 13 -3.28 -1.32 -5.90
N VAL A 14 -3.75 -0.69 -6.97
CA VAL A 14 -3.25 -0.90 -8.33
C VAL A 14 -1.73 -0.67 -8.41
N PHE A 15 -1.20 0.35 -7.74
CA PHE A 15 0.24 0.65 -7.74
C PHE A 15 1.10 -0.42 -7.06
N HIS A 16 0.50 -1.26 -6.22
CA HIS A 16 1.19 -2.33 -5.50
C HIS A 16 1.18 -3.68 -6.22
N SER A 17 0.25 -3.89 -7.15
CA SER A 17 0.07 -5.20 -7.79
C SER A 17 0.11 -5.17 -9.31
N LEU A 18 -0.37 -4.11 -9.97
CA LEU A 18 -0.41 -4.08 -11.43
C LEU A 18 0.98 -4.10 -12.10
N PRO A 19 2.05 -3.51 -11.50
CA PRO A 19 3.40 -3.69 -12.04
C PRO A 19 3.84 -5.15 -12.11
N LEU A 20 3.40 -5.99 -11.15
CA LEU A 20 3.63 -7.43 -11.21
C LEU A 20 2.98 -8.07 -12.43
N ALA A 21 1.76 -7.62 -12.78
CA ALA A 21 1.05 -8.10 -13.98
C ALA A 21 1.82 -7.76 -15.27
N ALA A 22 2.38 -6.55 -15.34
CA ALA A 22 3.17 -6.09 -16.49
C ALA A 22 4.45 -6.91 -16.66
N GLU A 23 5.20 -7.11 -15.57
CA GLU A 23 6.40 -7.93 -15.56
C GLU A 23 6.08 -9.41 -15.87
N LEU A 24 4.98 -9.93 -15.32
CA LEU A 24 4.54 -11.31 -15.56
C LEU A 24 4.15 -11.54 -17.02
N ALA A 25 3.45 -10.58 -17.64
CA ALA A 25 3.10 -10.63 -19.08
C ALA A 25 4.34 -10.65 -19.96
N THR A 26 5.39 -9.92 -19.59
CA THR A 26 6.68 -9.91 -20.29
C THR A 26 7.44 -11.21 -20.07
N LEU A 27 7.45 -11.73 -18.84
CA LEU A 27 8.19 -12.94 -18.46
C LEU A 27 7.53 -14.22 -19.03
N ARG A 28 6.22 -14.22 -19.22
CA ARG A 28 5.41 -15.39 -19.64
C ARG A 28 4.45 -15.00 -20.77
N THR A 29 4.98 -14.78 -21.95
CA THR A 29 4.21 -14.34 -23.15
C THR A 29 3.07 -15.29 -23.55
N GLY A 30 3.15 -16.56 -23.19
CA GLY A 30 2.08 -17.54 -23.40
C GLY A 30 0.97 -17.53 -22.34
N TRP A 31 1.05 -16.70 -21.30
CA TRP A 31 0.02 -16.59 -20.29
C TRP A 31 -0.97 -15.48 -20.63
N GLN A 32 -2.23 -15.70 -20.31
CA GLN A 32 -3.28 -14.69 -20.44
C GLN A 32 -3.41 -13.92 -19.14
N ILE A 33 -2.99 -12.66 -19.15
CA ILE A 33 -3.08 -11.77 -18.00
C ILE A 33 -4.28 -10.85 -18.18
N GLU A 34 -5.23 -10.90 -17.26
CA GLU A 34 -6.43 -10.06 -17.26
C GLU A 34 -6.50 -9.23 -15.97
N VAL A 35 -7.23 -8.13 -16.01
CA VAL A 35 -7.44 -7.22 -14.88
C VAL A 35 -8.93 -7.06 -14.64
N ALA A 36 -9.35 -7.10 -13.37
CA ALA A 36 -10.71 -6.75 -12.98
C ALA A 36 -10.71 -5.66 -11.91
N VAL A 37 -11.67 -4.75 -12.01
CA VAL A 37 -11.81 -3.59 -11.12
C VAL A 37 -13.25 -3.42 -10.65
N SER A 38 -13.45 -2.85 -9.45
CA SER A 38 -14.78 -2.56 -8.91
C SER A 38 -15.23 -1.10 -9.07
N ASP A 39 -14.29 -0.18 -9.32
CA ASP A 39 -14.55 1.27 -9.32
C ASP A 39 -13.80 1.93 -10.49
N GLN A 40 -14.35 3.02 -11.02
CA GLN A 40 -13.73 3.78 -12.13
C GLN A 40 -12.40 4.42 -11.75
N ARG A 41 -12.19 4.79 -10.48
CA ARG A 41 -10.92 5.34 -10.02
C ARG A 41 -9.73 4.40 -10.20
N HIS A 42 -9.97 3.07 -10.21
CA HIS A 42 -8.93 2.10 -10.56
C HIS A 42 -8.41 2.29 -11.99
N LEU A 43 -9.27 2.73 -12.93
CA LEU A 43 -8.86 2.90 -14.35
C LEU A 43 -7.80 3.99 -14.49
N GLY A 44 -7.93 5.12 -13.79
CA GLY A 44 -6.91 6.18 -13.78
C GLY A 44 -5.55 5.67 -13.24
N CYS A 45 -5.59 4.85 -12.18
CA CYS A 45 -4.37 4.22 -11.66
C CYS A 45 -3.78 3.20 -12.65
N ILE A 46 -4.62 2.45 -13.37
CA ILE A 46 -4.17 1.52 -14.42
C ILE A 46 -3.46 2.28 -15.55
N ASP A 47 -4.05 3.38 -16.03
CA ASP A 47 -3.45 4.21 -17.08
C ASP A 47 -2.12 4.82 -16.63
N THR A 48 -2.03 5.22 -15.36
CA THR A 48 -0.77 5.67 -14.75
C THR A 48 0.29 4.57 -14.82
N VAL A 49 -0.02 3.33 -14.44
CA VAL A 49 0.94 2.22 -14.55
C VAL A 49 1.31 1.95 -16.01
N ARG A 50 0.34 1.91 -16.90
CA ARG A 50 0.57 1.68 -18.34
C ARG A 50 1.52 2.70 -18.96
N SER A 51 1.50 3.94 -18.51
CA SER A 51 2.36 5.00 -19.05
C SER A 51 3.86 4.70 -18.90
N VAL A 52 4.25 3.81 -17.99
CA VAL A 52 5.65 3.40 -17.76
C VAL A 52 5.92 1.92 -18.08
N TYR A 53 4.93 1.22 -18.60
CA TYR A 53 5.04 -0.14 -19.12
C TYR A 53 4.53 -0.20 -20.56
N PRO A 54 5.31 0.32 -21.54
CA PRO A 54 4.90 0.36 -22.94
C PRO A 54 4.63 -1.07 -23.46
N GLY A 55 3.51 -1.24 -24.15
CA GLY A 55 3.07 -2.55 -24.67
C GLY A 55 2.25 -3.39 -23.69
N PHE A 56 2.15 -3.02 -22.40
CA PHE A 56 1.28 -3.71 -21.45
C PHE A 56 -0.16 -3.17 -21.55
N ALA A 57 -1.03 -3.91 -22.22
CA ALA A 57 -2.44 -3.55 -22.45
C ALA A 57 -3.37 -4.74 -22.16
N PRO A 58 -3.45 -5.20 -20.91
CA PRO A 58 -4.29 -6.33 -20.55
C PRO A 58 -5.78 -5.98 -20.72
N PRO A 59 -6.64 -6.96 -21.04
CA PRO A 59 -8.09 -6.80 -20.95
C PRO A 59 -8.49 -6.36 -19.55
N VAL A 60 -9.29 -5.28 -19.45
CA VAL A 60 -9.80 -4.77 -18.17
C VAL A 60 -11.30 -4.95 -18.11
N ARG A 61 -11.77 -5.66 -17.07
CA ARG A 61 -13.19 -5.88 -16.83
C ARG A 61 -13.64 -5.14 -15.56
N GLN A 62 -14.68 -4.34 -15.69
CA GLN A 62 -15.34 -3.75 -14.54
C GLN A 62 -16.37 -4.75 -13.96
N LEU A 63 -16.29 -5.01 -12.66
CA LEU A 63 -17.24 -5.85 -11.93
C LEU A 63 -18.42 -4.99 -11.46
N PRO A 64 -19.61 -5.10 -12.08
CA PRO A 64 -20.77 -4.29 -11.70
C PRO A 64 -21.33 -4.76 -10.36
N LEU A 65 -21.90 -3.83 -9.59
CA LEU A 65 -22.78 -4.20 -8.50
C LEU A 65 -24.10 -4.76 -9.09
N PRO A 66 -24.59 -5.93 -8.61
CA PRO A 66 -25.86 -6.48 -9.05
C PRO A 66 -26.98 -5.45 -9.01
N ALA A 67 -27.80 -5.39 -10.05
CA ALA A 67 -28.82 -4.32 -10.21
C ALA A 67 -29.76 -4.21 -9.02
N LEU A 68 -30.17 -5.35 -8.46
CA LEU A 68 -31.05 -5.42 -7.28
C LEU A 68 -30.43 -4.82 -6.01
N LEU A 69 -29.10 -4.74 -5.94
CA LEU A 69 -28.39 -4.23 -4.76
C LEU A 69 -28.01 -2.74 -4.89
N LYS A 70 -28.15 -2.13 -6.06
CA LYS A 70 -27.84 -0.72 -6.29
C LYS A 70 -28.61 0.23 -5.37
N PRO A 71 -29.94 0.09 -5.17
CA PRO A 71 -30.68 0.95 -4.24
C PRO A 71 -30.20 0.83 -2.80
N LEU A 72 -29.94 -0.40 -2.33
CA LEU A 72 -29.45 -0.66 -0.97
C LEU A 72 -28.06 -0.06 -0.74
N HIS A 73 -27.22 -0.11 -1.75
CA HIS A 73 -25.90 0.52 -1.71
C HIS A 73 -26.00 2.04 -1.67
N ALA A 74 -26.90 2.64 -2.46
CA ALA A 74 -27.14 4.08 -2.47
C ALA A 74 -27.68 4.59 -1.11
N LEU A 75 -28.44 3.76 -0.39
CA LEU A 75 -28.95 4.05 0.96
C LEU A 75 -27.90 3.76 2.07
N GLY A 76 -26.68 3.34 1.72
CA GLY A 76 -25.63 3.03 2.68
C GLY A 76 -25.79 1.70 3.43
N TRP A 77 -26.79 0.88 3.08
CA TRP A 77 -27.02 -0.42 3.73
C TRP A 77 -26.01 -1.51 3.35
N ILE A 78 -25.30 -1.32 2.24
CA ILE A 78 -24.20 -2.20 1.81
C ILE A 78 -22.90 -1.45 2.03
N SER A 79 -22.11 -1.90 3.01
CA SER A 79 -20.79 -1.32 3.32
C SER A 79 -19.70 -1.78 2.33
N GLY A 80 -18.57 -1.08 2.35
CA GLY A 80 -17.36 -1.53 1.65
C GLY A 80 -17.48 -1.59 0.13
N GLN A 81 -18.17 -0.62 -0.49
CA GLN A 81 -18.34 -0.53 -1.95
C GLN A 81 -19.02 -1.75 -2.59
N GLY A 82 -19.72 -2.57 -1.81
CA GLY A 82 -20.37 -3.79 -2.30
C GLY A 82 -19.37 -4.85 -2.80
N ARG A 83 -18.21 -4.96 -2.17
CA ARG A 83 -17.12 -5.87 -2.60
C ARG A 83 -17.58 -7.32 -2.70
N ILE A 84 -18.17 -7.86 -1.64
CA ILE A 84 -18.63 -9.26 -1.61
C ILE A 84 -19.71 -9.55 -2.65
N PRO A 85 -20.81 -8.78 -2.77
CA PRO A 85 -21.79 -9.00 -3.83
C PRO A 85 -21.22 -8.99 -5.25
N ARG A 86 -20.24 -8.13 -5.53
CA ARG A 86 -19.56 -8.09 -6.83
C ARG A 86 -18.79 -9.37 -7.10
N LEU A 87 -18.05 -9.88 -6.09
CA LEU A 87 -17.31 -11.15 -6.19
C LEU A 87 -18.25 -12.32 -6.45
N LEU A 88 -19.34 -12.42 -5.67
CA LEU A 88 -20.30 -13.51 -5.81
C LEU A 88 -20.98 -13.52 -7.18
N ALA A 89 -21.36 -12.33 -7.69
CA ALA A 89 -21.94 -12.20 -9.03
C ALA A 89 -20.95 -12.59 -10.15
N ALA A 90 -19.64 -12.43 -9.92
CA ALA A 90 -18.60 -12.75 -10.88
C ALA A 90 -18.08 -14.19 -10.78
N LEU A 91 -18.54 -15.01 -9.81
CA LEU A 91 -18.03 -16.36 -9.53
C LEU A 91 -17.91 -17.26 -10.76
N PRO A 92 -18.91 -17.36 -11.67
CA PRO A 92 -18.79 -18.23 -12.84
C PRO A 92 -17.58 -17.87 -13.72
N TRP A 93 -17.29 -16.57 -13.86
CA TRP A 93 -16.14 -16.09 -14.60
C TRP A 93 -14.83 -16.23 -13.80
N LEU A 94 -14.83 -15.94 -12.50
CA LEU A 94 -13.64 -16.09 -11.64
C LEU A 94 -13.13 -17.55 -11.62
N ARG A 95 -14.02 -18.53 -11.71
CA ARG A 95 -13.67 -19.97 -11.78
C ARG A 95 -12.92 -20.38 -13.04
N THR A 96 -12.85 -19.51 -14.06
CA THR A 96 -12.15 -19.81 -15.32
C THR A 96 -10.65 -19.49 -15.25
N PHE A 97 -10.16 -18.91 -14.15
CA PHE A 97 -8.76 -18.56 -13.96
C PHE A 97 -8.00 -19.64 -13.19
N ASP A 98 -6.73 -19.84 -13.58
CA ASP A 98 -5.80 -20.70 -12.85
C ASP A 98 -5.30 -20.02 -11.57
N ALA A 99 -5.14 -18.67 -11.61
CA ALA A 99 -4.75 -17.88 -10.46
C ALA A 99 -5.46 -16.52 -10.42
N ILE A 100 -5.74 -16.05 -9.19
CA ILE A 100 -6.27 -14.72 -8.90
C ILE A 100 -5.33 -14.03 -7.92
N VAL A 101 -4.74 -12.92 -8.36
CA VAL A 101 -3.81 -12.09 -7.57
C VAL A 101 -4.58 -10.91 -6.99
N VAL A 102 -4.49 -10.72 -5.68
CA VAL A 102 -5.27 -9.70 -4.94
C VAL A 102 -4.40 -8.93 -3.96
N PRO A 103 -4.56 -7.61 -3.85
CA PRO A 103 -3.85 -6.78 -2.86
C PRO A 103 -4.60 -6.61 -1.55
N GLU A 104 -5.73 -7.29 -1.36
CA GLU A 104 -6.61 -7.10 -0.21
C GLU A 104 -7.22 -8.42 0.28
N ARG A 105 -7.72 -8.43 1.53
CA ARG A 105 -8.14 -9.64 2.25
C ARG A 105 -9.61 -10.02 2.09
N THR A 106 -10.44 -9.12 1.56
CA THR A 106 -11.88 -9.42 1.37
C THR A 106 -12.06 -10.59 0.40
N SER A 107 -11.16 -10.71 -0.58
CA SER A 107 -11.18 -11.78 -1.58
C SER A 107 -10.94 -13.18 -1.02
N THR A 108 -10.50 -13.33 0.25
CA THR A 108 -10.39 -14.65 0.89
C THR A 108 -11.72 -15.40 0.95
N ILE A 109 -12.87 -14.68 0.92
CA ILE A 109 -14.19 -15.28 0.84
C ILE A 109 -14.33 -16.21 -0.37
N LEU A 110 -13.60 -15.96 -1.44
CA LEU A 110 -13.60 -16.79 -2.66
C LEU A 110 -13.16 -18.22 -2.39
N ARG A 111 -12.40 -18.47 -1.30
CA ARG A 111 -12.00 -19.84 -0.90
C ARG A 111 -13.17 -20.77 -0.72
N HIS A 112 -14.30 -20.28 -0.26
CA HIS A 112 -15.50 -21.07 -0.04
C HIS A 112 -16.23 -21.44 -1.35
N PHE A 113 -15.87 -20.81 -2.46
CA PHE A 113 -16.61 -20.90 -3.72
C PHE A 113 -15.73 -21.34 -4.90
N LEU A 114 -14.42 -21.14 -4.84
CA LEU A 114 -13.49 -21.57 -5.89
C LEU A 114 -13.09 -23.03 -5.67
N SER A 115 -12.95 -23.78 -6.76
CA SER A 115 -12.36 -25.12 -6.71
C SER A 115 -10.87 -25.02 -6.32
N GLY A 116 -10.29 -26.09 -5.80
CA GLY A 116 -8.86 -26.16 -5.47
C GLY A 116 -7.91 -25.95 -6.66
N ARG A 117 -8.43 -25.83 -7.89
CA ARG A 117 -7.66 -25.51 -9.09
C ARG A 117 -7.27 -24.04 -9.17
N THR A 118 -8.16 -23.11 -8.76
CA THR A 118 -7.87 -21.67 -8.80
C THR A 118 -7.05 -21.27 -7.59
N ARG A 119 -5.84 -20.78 -7.79
CA ARG A 119 -4.93 -20.32 -6.74
C ARG A 119 -5.20 -18.88 -6.36
N LEU A 120 -5.22 -18.58 -5.06
CA LEU A 120 -5.31 -17.21 -4.54
C LEU A 120 -3.93 -16.73 -4.11
N ILE A 121 -3.47 -15.63 -4.71
CA ILE A 121 -2.15 -15.04 -4.45
C ILE A 121 -2.33 -13.68 -3.82
N PHE A 122 -1.66 -13.44 -2.69
CA PHE A 122 -1.72 -12.18 -1.95
C PHE A 122 -0.51 -11.30 -2.25
N THR A 123 -0.78 -10.02 -2.56
CA THR A 123 0.24 -9.00 -2.80
C THR A 123 -0.04 -7.81 -1.89
N PRO A 124 0.43 -7.82 -0.62
CA PRO A 124 0.06 -6.82 0.36
C PRO A 124 0.44 -5.39 -0.07
N HIS A 125 -0.36 -4.44 0.34
CA HIS A 125 -0.14 -3.02 0.13
C HIS A 125 0.38 -2.38 1.43
N GLY A 126 1.65 -1.99 1.45
CA GLY A 126 2.28 -1.32 2.59
C GLY A 126 3.22 -2.21 3.41
N ALA A 127 4.13 -1.55 4.14
CA ALA A 127 5.14 -2.15 5.01
C ALA A 127 4.94 -1.72 6.48
N GLY A 128 3.68 -1.77 6.97
CA GLY A 128 3.31 -1.28 8.30
C GLY A 128 3.85 -2.11 9.45
N ASP A 129 4.07 -1.47 10.61
CA ASP A 129 4.57 -2.10 11.83
C ASP A 129 3.47 -2.56 12.78
N ARG A 130 2.25 -2.03 12.64
CA ARG A 130 1.14 -2.28 13.55
C ARG A 130 0.56 -3.68 13.43
N ALA A 131 0.04 -4.20 14.53
CA ALA A 131 -0.61 -5.52 14.60
C ALA A 131 -1.72 -5.70 13.53
N VAL A 132 -2.47 -4.63 13.20
CA VAL A 132 -3.52 -4.66 12.17
C VAL A 132 -2.99 -4.97 10.75
N THR A 133 -1.68 -4.84 10.52
CA THR A 133 -1.05 -5.19 9.25
C THR A 133 -1.01 -6.71 9.05
N PHE A 134 -1.08 -7.48 10.13
CA PHE A 134 -0.98 -8.93 10.15
C PHE A 134 -2.34 -9.52 10.54
N ASP A 135 -2.96 -10.23 9.62
CA ASP A 135 -4.34 -10.71 9.75
C ASP A 135 -4.39 -12.22 9.53
N ALA A 136 -5.06 -12.92 10.43
CA ALA A 136 -5.20 -14.38 10.35
C ALA A 136 -5.80 -14.89 9.03
N ARG A 137 -6.50 -14.01 8.29
CA ARG A 137 -7.04 -14.36 6.96
C ARG A 137 -5.95 -14.59 5.93
N ASP A 138 -4.71 -14.09 6.14
CA ASP A 138 -3.62 -14.28 5.18
C ASP A 138 -3.25 -15.76 5.00
N ARG A 139 -3.53 -16.63 6.00
CA ARG A 139 -3.39 -18.09 5.90
C ARG A 139 -4.25 -18.77 4.82
N HIS A 140 -5.28 -18.07 4.35
CA HIS A 140 -6.19 -18.57 3.31
C HIS A 140 -5.66 -18.34 1.88
N PHE A 141 -4.56 -17.63 1.72
CA PHE A 141 -3.90 -17.52 0.44
C PHE A 141 -2.97 -18.72 0.18
N ASP A 142 -2.86 -19.11 -1.09
CA ASP A 142 -1.98 -20.22 -1.50
C ASP A 142 -0.54 -19.76 -1.56
N PHE A 143 -0.31 -18.49 -1.94
CA PHE A 143 0.99 -17.86 -2.04
C PHE A 143 0.88 -16.39 -1.65
N ALA A 144 1.93 -15.84 -1.05
CA ALA A 144 2.00 -14.44 -0.69
C ALA A 144 3.33 -13.81 -1.11
N LEU A 145 3.28 -12.58 -1.63
CA LEU A 145 4.47 -11.75 -1.71
C LEU A 145 4.63 -10.96 -0.41
N VAL A 146 5.87 -10.69 -0.02
CA VAL A 146 6.20 -9.97 1.21
C VAL A 146 7.19 -8.85 0.88
N ALA A 147 6.97 -7.66 1.40
CA ALA A 147 7.76 -6.48 1.03
C ALA A 147 9.18 -6.49 1.61
N GLY A 148 9.40 -7.09 2.80
CA GLY A 148 10.69 -7.09 3.48
C GLY A 148 10.75 -8.10 4.61
N GLU A 149 11.96 -8.33 5.14
CA GLU A 149 12.25 -9.34 6.16
C GLU A 149 11.45 -9.15 7.45
N LYS A 150 11.18 -7.92 7.85
CA LYS A 150 10.35 -7.62 9.02
C LYS A 150 8.96 -8.25 8.91
N SER A 151 8.32 -8.07 7.77
CA SER A 151 6.99 -8.63 7.51
C SER A 151 7.06 -10.15 7.40
N GLU A 152 8.09 -10.67 6.76
CA GLU A 152 8.36 -12.12 6.64
C GLU A 152 8.46 -12.77 8.02
N ARG A 153 9.39 -12.31 8.86
CA ARG A 153 9.58 -12.85 10.21
C ARG A 153 8.30 -12.85 11.02
N ARG A 154 7.56 -11.75 10.99
CA ARG A 154 6.33 -11.63 11.76
C ARG A 154 5.21 -12.53 11.23
N MET A 155 5.00 -12.57 9.91
CA MET A 155 3.98 -13.42 9.31
C MET A 155 4.26 -14.92 9.52
N LEU A 156 5.53 -15.32 9.54
CA LEU A 156 5.94 -16.69 9.91
C LEU A 156 5.66 -16.97 11.40
N GLN A 157 6.00 -16.04 12.30
CA GLN A 157 5.74 -16.19 13.74
C GLN A 157 4.25 -16.30 14.05
N GLU A 158 3.42 -15.55 13.35
CA GLU A 158 1.96 -15.55 13.51
C GLU A 158 1.29 -16.71 12.71
N GLY A 159 2.05 -17.50 11.94
CA GLY A 159 1.54 -18.62 11.15
C GLY A 159 0.58 -18.17 10.03
N THR A 160 0.72 -16.95 9.54
CA THR A 160 -0.11 -16.40 8.46
C THR A 160 0.47 -16.68 7.07
N ILE A 161 1.77 -16.96 6.98
CA ILE A 161 2.44 -17.55 5.81
C ILE A 161 3.22 -18.81 6.26
N ARG A 162 3.61 -19.62 5.29
CA ARG A 162 4.36 -20.87 5.55
C ARG A 162 5.51 -21.04 4.54
N PRO A 163 6.62 -21.70 4.91
CA PRO A 163 7.74 -21.97 4.01
C PRO A 163 7.28 -22.59 2.67
N GLY A 164 7.85 -22.15 1.56
CA GLY A 164 7.48 -22.58 0.21
C GLY A 164 6.21 -21.95 -0.37
N HIS A 165 5.48 -21.14 0.41
CA HIS A 165 4.24 -20.47 -0.01
C HIS A 165 4.32 -18.92 0.07
N TYR A 166 5.51 -18.38 0.07
CA TYR A 166 5.73 -16.93 -0.02
C TYR A 166 7.06 -16.63 -0.70
N ALA A 167 7.22 -15.37 -1.09
CA ALA A 167 8.51 -14.82 -1.50
C ALA A 167 8.65 -13.38 -1.05
N THR A 168 9.85 -13.00 -0.58
CA THR A 168 10.18 -11.61 -0.27
C THR A 168 10.72 -10.94 -1.52
N ASN A 169 9.95 -9.98 -2.07
CA ASN A 169 10.22 -9.39 -3.37
C ASN A 169 10.60 -7.90 -3.34
N GLY A 170 10.42 -7.21 -2.21
CA GLY A 170 10.57 -5.77 -2.08
C GLY A 170 9.27 -5.00 -2.29
N TYR A 171 9.34 -3.67 -2.25
CA TYR A 171 8.16 -2.79 -2.27
C TYR A 171 7.84 -2.34 -3.71
N VAL A 172 6.88 -3.02 -4.34
CA VAL A 172 6.49 -2.85 -5.75
C VAL A 172 6.13 -1.41 -6.12
N LYS A 173 5.40 -0.71 -5.25
CA LYS A 173 5.01 0.69 -5.49
C LYS A 173 6.23 1.61 -5.62
N MET A 174 7.28 1.41 -4.82
CA MET A 174 8.50 2.21 -4.93
C MET A 174 9.24 1.93 -6.23
N ASP A 175 9.32 0.65 -6.67
CA ASP A 175 9.87 0.29 -7.96
C ASP A 175 9.14 0.98 -9.10
N LEU A 176 7.81 0.96 -9.07
CA LEU A 176 6.97 1.68 -10.03
C LEU A 176 7.28 3.19 -10.04
N MET A 177 7.28 3.83 -8.85
CA MET A 177 7.43 5.29 -8.76
C MET A 177 8.82 5.77 -9.21
N ARG A 178 9.86 4.96 -9.10
CA ARG A 178 11.19 5.25 -9.65
C ARG A 178 11.17 5.41 -11.17
N ARG A 179 10.30 4.67 -11.87
CA ARG A 179 10.17 4.77 -13.34
C ARG A 179 9.61 6.11 -13.81
N PHE A 180 8.92 6.84 -12.96
CA PHE A 180 8.42 8.20 -13.27
C PHE A 180 9.47 9.30 -13.06
N GLY A 181 10.64 9.00 -12.51
CA GLY A 181 11.67 9.99 -12.19
C GLY A 181 11.27 10.96 -11.07
N SER A 182 11.94 12.11 -11.02
CA SER A 182 11.68 13.12 -9.98
C SER A 182 10.39 13.89 -10.24
N ARG A 183 9.46 13.82 -9.29
CA ARG A 183 8.17 14.56 -9.31
C ARG A 183 8.19 15.85 -8.49
N ARG A 184 9.37 16.28 -8.01
CA ARG A 184 9.53 17.49 -7.18
C ARG A 184 9.24 18.78 -7.92
N ALA A 185 9.44 18.81 -9.23
CA ALA A 185 9.30 20.01 -10.04
C ALA A 185 7.85 20.53 -10.06
N GLY A 186 7.67 21.83 -9.78
CA GLY A 186 6.40 22.52 -9.96
C GLY A 186 5.43 22.51 -8.79
N LEU A 187 5.80 21.98 -7.60
CA LEU A 187 4.93 22.09 -6.42
C LEU A 187 4.96 23.50 -5.83
N PHE A 188 6.14 24.12 -5.75
CA PHE A 188 6.36 25.48 -5.30
C PHE A 188 7.29 26.21 -6.26
N ARG A 189 7.11 27.51 -6.42
CA ARG A 189 7.96 28.39 -7.28
C ARG A 189 9.17 28.93 -6.54
N ASN A 190 9.39 28.52 -5.29
CA ASN A 190 10.46 28.99 -4.44
C ASN A 190 11.37 27.81 -4.01
N ALA A 191 12.53 28.13 -3.40
CA ALA A 191 13.52 27.16 -2.97
C ALA A 191 13.47 26.82 -1.47
N ARG A 192 12.42 27.23 -0.75
CA ARG A 192 12.29 26.93 0.69
C ARG A 192 12.22 25.43 0.94
N PRO A 193 12.82 24.93 2.02
CA PRO A 193 12.63 23.56 2.44
C PRO A 193 11.14 23.25 2.64
N THR A 194 10.73 22.07 2.20
CA THR A 194 9.33 21.65 2.22
C THR A 194 9.10 20.61 3.32
N VAL A 195 8.12 20.89 4.18
CA VAL A 195 7.66 19.97 5.22
C VAL A 195 6.40 19.26 4.73
N LEU A 196 6.37 17.95 4.81
CA LEU A 196 5.19 17.13 4.54
C LEU A 196 4.50 16.80 5.86
N TYR A 197 3.30 17.32 6.08
CA TYR A 197 2.45 16.92 7.18
C TYR A 197 1.47 15.83 6.73
N ALA A 198 1.67 14.61 7.25
CA ALA A 198 0.95 13.40 6.85
C ALA A 198 0.22 12.75 8.04
N PRO A 199 -0.87 13.35 8.56
CA PRO A 199 -1.61 12.80 9.69
C PRO A 199 -2.33 11.50 9.32
N HIS A 200 -2.41 10.59 10.30
CA HIS A 200 -3.06 9.29 10.16
C HIS A 200 -4.58 9.41 10.16
N PHE A 201 -5.29 8.40 9.62
CA PHE A 201 -6.76 8.44 9.50
C PHE A 201 -7.51 7.90 10.73
N ARG A 202 -6.89 7.08 11.57
CA ARG A 202 -7.52 6.58 12.79
C ARG A 202 -7.33 7.59 13.91
N ALA A 203 -8.41 7.92 14.61
CA ALA A 203 -8.41 8.96 15.64
C ALA A 203 -7.37 8.68 16.74
N GLU A 204 -7.22 7.42 17.16
CA GLU A 204 -6.28 7.00 18.21
C GLU A 204 -4.79 7.18 17.86
N PHE A 205 -4.48 7.38 16.57
CA PHE A 205 -3.12 7.57 16.08
C PHE A 205 -2.92 8.91 15.38
N SER A 206 -3.98 9.70 15.22
CA SER A 206 -3.97 10.91 14.40
C SER A 206 -3.70 12.15 15.23
N SER A 207 -2.71 12.93 14.83
CA SER A 207 -2.50 14.28 15.36
C SER A 207 -3.52 15.28 14.82
N TRP A 208 -4.26 14.95 13.75
CA TRP A 208 -5.14 15.91 13.09
C TRP A 208 -6.20 16.53 14.01
N PRO A 209 -6.98 15.76 14.81
CA PRO A 209 -8.03 16.33 15.63
C PRO A 209 -7.53 17.34 16.67
N ALA A 210 -6.36 17.07 17.27
CA ALA A 210 -5.81 17.89 18.36
C ALA A 210 -4.90 19.02 17.84
N MET A 211 -4.11 18.77 16.79
CA MET A 211 -3.02 19.67 16.38
C MET A 211 -3.13 20.16 14.92
N GLY A 212 -3.94 19.53 14.08
CA GLY A 212 -3.91 19.75 12.62
C GLY A 212 -4.11 21.20 12.22
N ARG A 213 -5.08 21.89 12.82
CA ARG A 213 -5.32 23.31 12.54
C ARG A 213 -4.17 24.18 13.00
N GLU A 214 -3.66 23.92 14.18
CA GLU A 214 -2.56 24.71 14.75
C GLU A 214 -1.25 24.51 13.97
N VAL A 215 -0.98 23.30 13.48
CA VAL A 215 0.15 23.05 12.55
C VAL A 215 0.06 23.98 11.34
N ILE A 216 -1.10 24.05 10.67
CA ILE A 216 -1.29 24.94 9.53
C ILE A 216 -1.07 26.40 9.93
N ASP A 217 -1.64 26.84 11.05
CA ASP A 217 -1.55 28.23 11.51
C ASP A 217 -0.10 28.64 11.90
N ILE A 218 0.71 27.71 12.42
CA ILE A 218 2.15 27.90 12.63
C ILE A 218 2.85 28.22 11.30
N PHE A 219 2.59 27.40 10.27
CA PHE A 219 3.22 27.61 8.94
C PHE A 219 2.70 28.86 8.22
N ARG A 220 1.49 29.29 8.50
CA ARG A 220 0.95 30.56 7.97
C ARG A 220 1.68 31.78 8.54
N ARG A 221 2.18 31.70 9.79
CA ARG A 221 2.86 32.79 10.51
C ARG A 221 4.37 32.90 10.25
N GLN A 222 4.95 31.92 9.50
CA GLN A 222 6.38 31.92 9.17
C GLN A 222 6.60 31.85 7.65
N ASP A 223 7.78 32.20 7.16
CA ASP A 223 8.13 32.21 5.74
C ASP A 223 9.38 31.39 5.37
N ARG A 224 9.93 30.65 6.32
CA ARG A 224 11.17 29.85 6.16
C ARG A 224 10.94 28.49 5.49
N PHE A 225 9.76 27.93 5.64
CA PHE A 225 9.40 26.61 5.14
C PHE A 225 8.11 26.63 4.33
N ASN A 226 8.04 25.79 3.32
CA ASN A 226 6.79 25.41 2.68
C ASN A 226 6.13 24.26 3.46
N LEU A 227 4.80 24.16 3.39
CA LEU A 227 4.03 23.08 3.96
C LEU A 227 3.21 22.36 2.89
N ILE A 228 3.26 21.04 2.90
CA ILE A 228 2.29 20.18 2.20
C ILE A 228 1.49 19.46 3.27
N VAL A 229 0.19 19.70 3.33
CA VAL A 229 -0.75 18.94 4.16
C VAL A 229 -1.34 17.85 3.28
N ALA A 230 -0.87 16.62 3.49
CA ALA A 230 -1.27 15.44 2.72
C ALA A 230 -1.66 14.31 3.68
N PRO A 231 -2.86 14.36 4.26
CA PRO A 231 -3.32 13.36 5.21
C PRO A 231 -3.50 12.00 4.53
N HIS A 232 -3.53 10.95 5.33
CA HIS A 232 -3.89 9.64 4.82
C HIS A 232 -5.23 9.72 4.09
N ILE A 233 -5.33 9.16 2.88
CA ILE A 233 -6.47 9.25 1.96
C ILE A 233 -7.85 8.98 2.63
N ARG A 234 -7.88 8.13 3.67
CA ARG A 234 -9.11 7.79 4.40
C ARG A 234 -9.53 8.82 5.45
N LEU A 235 -8.67 9.79 5.81
CA LEU A 235 -8.99 10.75 6.87
C LEU A 235 -10.20 11.61 6.52
N PHE A 236 -10.26 12.09 5.28
CA PHE A 236 -11.34 12.95 4.79
C PHE A 236 -12.23 12.27 3.74
N GLN A 237 -12.11 10.97 3.53
CA GLN A 237 -12.84 10.24 2.50
C GLN A 237 -14.36 10.46 2.59
N ASN A 238 -14.91 10.48 3.81
CA ASN A 238 -16.33 10.64 4.09
C ASN A 238 -16.67 12.04 4.63
N ALA A 239 -15.73 12.99 4.62
CA ALA A 239 -16.00 14.34 5.09
C ALA A 239 -16.90 15.10 4.12
N ALA A 240 -17.80 15.94 4.66
CA ALA A 240 -18.67 16.79 3.87
C ALA A 240 -17.84 17.75 2.98
N ALA A 241 -18.35 18.05 1.79
CA ALA A 241 -17.67 18.96 0.85
C ALA A 241 -17.36 20.33 1.48
N ALA A 242 -18.29 20.85 2.30
CA ALA A 242 -18.10 22.10 3.04
C ALA A 242 -16.91 22.04 4.01
N THR A 243 -16.75 20.92 4.73
CA THR A 243 -15.60 20.71 5.64
C THR A 243 -14.29 20.68 4.86
N LYS A 244 -14.25 19.94 3.74
CA LYS A 244 -13.07 19.91 2.87
C LYS A 244 -12.72 21.30 2.35
N ALA A 245 -13.70 22.04 1.85
CA ALA A 245 -13.53 23.41 1.34
C ALA A 245 -12.99 24.37 2.41
N GLN A 246 -13.51 24.29 3.64
CA GLN A 246 -13.01 25.08 4.77
C GLN A 246 -11.54 24.81 5.09
N ILE A 247 -11.12 23.55 5.04
CA ILE A 247 -9.72 23.17 5.27
C ILE A 247 -8.86 23.63 4.10
N GLN A 248 -9.28 23.39 2.86
CA GLN A 248 -8.57 23.79 1.65
C GLN A 248 -8.39 25.32 1.53
N ALA A 249 -9.35 26.10 2.07
CA ALA A 249 -9.24 27.56 2.12
C ALA A 249 -8.11 28.08 3.02
N LEU A 250 -7.48 27.22 3.81
CA LEU A 250 -6.27 27.57 4.60
C LEU A 250 -4.99 27.51 3.78
N ALA A 251 -5.02 26.99 2.56
CA ALA A 251 -3.90 26.96 1.65
C ALA A 251 -3.39 28.40 1.37
N MET A 252 -2.12 28.51 1.05
CA MET A 252 -1.49 29.77 0.66
C MET A 252 -0.71 29.55 -0.63
N GLU A 253 -0.97 30.39 -1.62
CA GLU A 253 -0.25 30.32 -2.89
C GLU A 253 1.26 30.31 -2.65
N ASP A 254 1.92 29.37 -3.31
CA ASP A 254 3.38 29.16 -3.29
C ASP A 254 4.02 28.97 -1.89
N ARG A 255 3.21 28.59 -0.87
CA ARG A 255 3.70 28.32 0.49
C ARG A 255 3.03 27.11 1.17
N ILE A 256 1.73 26.98 1.05
CA ILE A 256 0.98 25.90 1.72
C ILE A 256 0.06 25.22 0.71
N ILE A 257 0.35 23.97 0.42
CA ILE A 257 -0.53 23.06 -0.34
C ILE A 257 -1.34 22.26 0.65
N ILE A 258 -2.66 22.18 0.44
CA ILE A 258 -3.55 21.31 1.21
C ILE A 258 -4.28 20.41 0.21
N ASP A 259 -3.93 19.11 0.23
CA ASP A 259 -4.52 18.11 -0.63
C ASP A 259 -5.25 17.07 0.24
N LEU A 260 -6.55 16.89 0.01
CA LEU A 260 -7.39 16.01 0.84
C LEU A 260 -7.92 14.78 0.08
N ASP A 261 -7.76 14.73 -1.26
CA ASP A 261 -8.41 13.69 -2.07
C ASP A 261 -7.80 13.41 -3.46
N SER A 262 -6.69 14.05 -3.85
CA SER A 262 -6.05 13.76 -5.14
C SER A 262 -5.19 12.48 -5.11
N ASP A 263 -4.87 11.96 -6.30
CA ASP A 263 -4.00 10.80 -6.46
C ASP A 263 -2.55 11.05 -5.99
N ARG A 264 -2.15 12.33 -5.84
CA ARG A 264 -0.82 12.70 -5.30
C ARG A 264 -0.62 12.26 -3.84
N LEU A 265 -1.71 12.01 -3.10
CA LEU A 265 -1.67 11.44 -1.74
C LEU A 265 -1.11 10.01 -1.74
N VAL A 266 -1.21 9.29 -2.85
CA VAL A 266 -0.91 7.86 -2.93
C VAL A 266 0.14 7.50 -3.97
N ASP A 267 0.59 8.44 -4.82
CA ASP A 267 1.55 8.19 -5.89
C ASP A 267 3.00 8.59 -5.54
N MET A 268 3.29 8.81 -4.26
CA MET A 268 4.58 9.25 -3.71
C MET A 268 5.04 10.65 -4.17
N THR A 269 4.20 11.46 -4.84
CA THR A 269 4.56 12.82 -5.24
C THR A 269 5.03 13.63 -4.04
N TYR A 270 4.25 13.66 -2.95
CA TYR A 270 4.57 14.46 -1.77
C TYR A 270 5.70 13.86 -0.93
N THR A 271 5.71 12.55 -0.72
CA THR A 271 6.79 11.87 0.02
C THR A 271 8.14 11.98 -0.68
N SER A 272 8.16 12.06 -2.02
CA SER A 272 9.40 12.26 -2.79
C SER A 272 9.88 13.70 -2.77
N ALA A 273 8.95 14.68 -2.77
CA ALA A 273 9.25 16.09 -2.90
C ALA A 273 9.71 16.76 -1.59
N ALA A 274 9.19 16.32 -0.44
CA ALA A 274 9.46 16.98 0.84
C ALA A 274 10.91 16.80 1.34
N ASP A 275 11.37 17.74 2.14
CA ASP A 275 12.69 17.73 2.79
C ASP A 275 12.60 17.24 4.23
N VAL A 276 11.47 17.46 4.92
CA VAL A 276 11.21 17.02 6.28
C VAL A 276 9.84 16.32 6.33
N TYR A 277 9.79 15.16 6.97
CA TYR A 277 8.54 14.47 7.29
C TYR A 277 8.01 14.93 8.64
N LEU A 278 6.76 15.30 8.69
CA LEU A 278 6.00 15.57 9.90
C LEU A 278 4.77 14.65 9.92
N GLY A 279 4.60 13.84 10.94
CA GLY A 279 3.45 12.95 10.94
C GLY A 279 3.29 12.13 12.20
N ASP A 280 2.48 11.10 12.06
CA ASP A 280 2.04 10.22 13.12
C ASP A 280 2.62 8.80 12.96
N VAL A 281 1.84 7.78 13.36
CA VAL A 281 2.17 6.37 13.21
C VAL A 281 1.67 5.86 11.86
N SER A 282 2.41 6.16 10.78
CA SER A 282 2.02 5.79 9.41
C SER A 282 3.17 5.11 8.66
N SER A 283 2.88 4.00 7.98
CA SER A 283 3.85 3.33 7.09
C SER A 283 4.28 4.19 5.90
N GLN A 284 3.61 5.30 5.62
CA GLN A 284 3.99 6.25 4.58
C GLN A 284 5.38 6.86 4.84
N VAL A 285 5.85 6.86 6.09
CA VAL A 285 7.22 7.27 6.41
C VAL A 285 8.27 6.45 5.66
N TYR A 286 8.02 5.15 5.40
CA TYR A 286 8.97 4.33 4.61
C TYR A 286 9.05 4.79 3.16
N GLU A 287 7.96 5.28 2.57
CA GLU A 287 7.99 5.89 1.24
C GLU A 287 8.84 7.18 1.23
N PHE A 288 8.74 7.99 2.29
CA PHE A 288 9.59 9.15 2.48
C PHE A 288 11.06 8.76 2.67
N LEU A 289 11.34 7.70 3.42
CA LEU A 289 12.69 7.19 3.71
C LEU A 289 13.34 6.39 2.56
N ALA A 290 12.69 6.26 1.40
CA ALA A 290 13.36 5.80 0.17
C ALA A 290 14.63 6.63 -0.13
N ARG A 291 14.66 7.86 0.36
CA ARG A 291 15.83 8.70 0.55
C ARG A 291 15.83 9.17 2.01
N PRO A 292 16.77 8.72 2.86
CA PRO A 292 16.82 9.11 4.28
C PRO A 292 16.87 10.63 4.44
N ARG A 293 15.96 11.17 5.24
CA ARG A 293 15.77 12.61 5.48
C ARG A 293 15.21 12.85 6.89
N PRO A 294 15.30 14.09 7.43
CA PRO A 294 14.78 14.41 8.75
C PRO A 294 13.29 14.07 8.90
N CYS A 295 12.96 13.47 10.06
CA CYS A 295 11.59 13.17 10.48
C CYS A 295 11.30 13.84 11.83
N VAL A 296 10.08 14.35 11.99
CA VAL A 296 9.50 14.83 13.24
C VAL A 296 8.15 14.15 13.43
N PHE A 297 7.87 13.63 14.62
CA PHE A 297 6.64 12.94 14.93
C PHE A 297 5.85 13.67 16.00
N LEU A 298 4.52 13.68 15.88
CA LEU A 298 3.61 14.37 16.78
C LEU A 298 2.98 13.39 17.76
N ASN A 299 3.34 13.50 19.04
CA ASN A 299 2.72 12.75 20.12
C ASN A 299 1.51 13.53 20.67
N SER A 300 0.46 13.65 19.88
CA SER A 300 -0.75 14.40 20.23
C SER A 300 -1.60 13.76 21.33
N HIS A 301 -1.29 12.54 21.72
CA HIS A 301 -2.03 11.77 22.71
C HIS A 301 -1.25 11.56 24.01
N GLY A 302 -0.02 12.08 24.15
CA GLY A 302 0.82 11.92 25.32
C GLY A 302 1.20 10.46 25.63
N VAL A 303 1.40 9.65 24.59
CA VAL A 303 1.68 8.21 24.73
C VAL A 303 3.10 7.99 25.22
N ALA A 304 3.28 7.06 26.17
CA ALA A 304 4.59 6.53 26.54
C ALA A 304 5.07 5.52 25.48
N TRP A 305 5.57 6.03 24.35
CA TRP A 305 5.81 5.31 23.12
C TRP A 305 7.09 4.49 23.06
N GLN A 306 8.07 4.75 23.94
CA GLN A 306 9.44 4.27 23.80
C GLN A 306 9.58 2.74 23.82
N GLN A 307 8.65 2.04 24.46
CA GLN A 307 8.63 0.58 24.56
C GLN A 307 7.47 -0.07 23.80
N ASP A 308 6.61 0.73 23.16
CA ASP A 308 5.47 0.22 22.39
C ASP A 308 5.88 -0.07 20.93
N PRO A 309 5.84 -1.33 20.48
CA PRO A 309 6.21 -1.72 19.12
C PRO A 309 5.34 -1.05 18.05
N ASN A 310 4.13 -0.59 18.38
CA ASN A 310 3.28 0.12 17.44
C ASN A 310 3.83 1.51 17.08
N TYR A 311 4.68 2.09 17.95
CA TYR A 311 5.30 3.41 17.76
C TYR A 311 6.78 3.32 17.36
N ARG A 312 7.28 2.15 16.98
CA ARG A 312 8.69 1.96 16.56
C ARG A 312 9.14 2.97 15.50
N LEU A 313 8.24 3.43 14.64
CA LEU A 313 8.53 4.46 13.64
C LEU A 313 9.05 5.77 14.25
N TRP A 314 8.66 6.11 15.48
CA TRP A 314 9.05 7.34 16.14
C TRP A 314 10.54 7.36 16.55
N THR A 315 11.21 6.21 16.57
CA THR A 315 12.67 6.14 16.75
C THR A 315 13.45 6.68 15.54
N LEU A 316 12.78 6.93 14.41
CA LEU A 316 13.39 7.38 13.16
C LEU A 316 13.54 8.90 13.06
N GLY A 317 13.12 9.64 14.10
CA GLY A 317 13.19 11.09 14.14
C GLY A 317 12.94 11.63 15.53
N GLU A 318 12.75 12.95 15.61
CA GLU A 318 12.43 13.63 16.85
C GLU A 318 10.92 13.54 17.13
N VAL A 319 10.54 13.29 18.37
CA VAL A 319 9.14 13.27 18.83
C VAL A 319 8.86 14.53 19.62
N VAL A 320 7.76 15.22 19.31
CA VAL A 320 7.30 16.42 20.02
C VAL A 320 5.88 16.19 20.57
N ASP A 321 5.69 16.60 21.83
CA ASP A 321 4.42 16.44 22.54
C ASP A 321 3.53 17.70 22.45
N SER A 322 4.08 18.81 21.92
CA SER A 322 3.39 20.09 21.84
C SER A 322 3.69 20.81 20.53
N THR A 323 2.67 21.48 19.98
CA THR A 323 2.82 22.37 18.82
C THR A 323 3.75 23.54 19.07
N LYS A 324 3.98 23.95 20.32
CA LYS A 324 4.96 24.99 20.69
C LYS A 324 6.39 24.58 20.33
N ASP A 325 6.70 23.28 20.41
CA ASP A 325 8.02 22.75 20.12
C ASP A 325 8.20 22.38 18.64
N LEU A 326 7.12 22.42 17.84
CA LEU A 326 7.10 21.94 16.46
C LEU A 326 8.08 22.69 15.57
N LEU A 327 7.97 24.02 15.50
CA LEU A 327 8.83 24.80 14.60
C LEU A 327 10.31 24.73 15.00
N PRO A 328 10.68 24.85 16.31
CA PRO A 328 12.04 24.60 16.75
C PRO A 328 12.55 23.17 16.41
N ALA A 329 11.71 22.14 16.49
CA ALA A 329 12.08 20.77 16.12
C ALA A 329 12.37 20.66 14.61
N ILE A 330 11.52 21.25 13.74
CA ILE A 330 11.73 21.26 12.30
C ILE A 330 13.03 21.99 11.93
N GLU A 331 13.34 23.12 12.58
CA GLU A 331 14.54 23.91 12.31
C GLU A 331 15.83 23.16 12.64
N ARG A 332 15.85 22.43 13.77
CA ARG A 332 17.03 21.64 14.18
C ARG A 332 17.11 20.25 13.52
N ALA A 333 16.02 19.78 12.89
CA ALA A 333 15.95 18.43 12.34
C ALA A 333 17.06 18.12 11.30
N PRO A 334 17.43 19.02 10.36
CA PRO A 334 18.56 18.77 9.46
C PRO A 334 19.90 18.57 10.18
N ALA A 335 20.20 19.40 11.18
CA ALA A 335 21.43 19.29 11.95
C ALA A 335 21.51 18.00 12.80
N ARG A 336 20.36 17.52 13.27
CA ARG A 336 20.24 16.28 14.06
C ARG A 336 20.08 15.01 13.24
N HIS A 337 19.88 15.12 11.94
CA HIS A 337 19.57 13.96 11.07
C HIS A 337 20.61 12.85 11.13
N ALA A 338 21.89 13.18 11.24
CA ALA A 338 22.97 12.20 11.35
C ALA A 338 22.75 11.18 12.49
N GLN A 339 22.08 11.58 13.58
CA GLN A 339 21.79 10.70 14.73
C GLN A 339 20.78 9.59 14.37
N PHE A 340 19.91 9.82 13.42
CA PHE A 340 18.83 8.91 13.01
C PHE A 340 19.16 8.12 11.72
N LEU A 341 20.20 8.53 10.99
CA LEU A 341 20.48 8.01 9.64
C LEU A 341 20.69 6.48 9.62
N ALA A 342 21.44 5.93 10.57
CA ALA A 342 21.69 4.50 10.65
C ALA A 342 20.39 3.72 10.94
N LEU A 343 19.58 4.22 11.89
CA LEU A 343 18.28 3.63 12.22
C LEU A 343 17.29 3.71 11.04
N GLN A 344 17.25 4.84 10.33
CA GLN A 344 16.39 5.02 9.16
C GLN A 344 16.76 4.01 8.05
N ARG A 345 18.04 3.86 7.75
CA ARG A 345 18.54 2.90 6.75
C ARG A 345 18.21 1.46 7.13
N ALA A 346 18.44 1.09 8.38
CA ALA A 346 18.14 -0.26 8.87
C ALA A 346 16.64 -0.55 8.83
N ALA A 347 15.81 0.37 9.33
CA ALA A 347 14.35 0.23 9.33
C ALA A 347 13.78 0.19 7.90
N PHE A 348 14.33 0.97 6.98
CA PHE A 348 13.94 0.95 5.57
C PHE A 348 14.29 -0.42 4.95
N ALA A 349 15.53 -0.89 5.08
CA ALA A 349 15.96 -2.16 4.52
C ALA A 349 15.12 -3.33 5.05
N ASP A 350 14.88 -3.38 6.36
CA ASP A 350 14.08 -4.40 7.04
C ASP A 350 12.59 -4.38 6.60
N SER A 351 12.06 -3.20 6.28
CA SER A 351 10.63 -3.04 5.95
C SER A 351 10.31 -3.24 4.46
N VAL A 352 11.23 -2.85 3.55
CA VAL A 352 10.97 -2.82 2.11
C VAL A 352 11.94 -3.69 1.29
N GLY A 353 12.83 -4.44 1.96
CA GLY A 353 13.74 -5.37 1.29
C GLY A 353 14.97 -4.70 0.65
N GLY A 354 15.44 -3.58 1.21
CA GLY A 354 16.63 -2.87 0.73
C GLY A 354 16.37 -2.06 -0.54
N ASP A 355 17.01 -2.40 -1.67
CA ASP A 355 16.78 -1.70 -2.94
C ASP A 355 15.42 -2.10 -3.54
N PRO A 356 14.47 -1.13 -3.68
CA PRO A 356 13.19 -1.39 -4.31
C PRO A 356 13.26 -1.63 -5.82
N ALA A 357 14.40 -1.34 -6.49
CA ALA A 357 14.53 -1.56 -7.92
C ALA A 357 14.31 -3.04 -8.29
N GLY A 358 13.49 -3.28 -9.31
CA GLY A 358 13.17 -4.62 -9.79
C GLY A 358 12.24 -5.43 -8.87
N ALA A 359 11.64 -4.81 -7.84
CA ALA A 359 10.71 -5.49 -6.94
C ALA A 359 9.53 -6.12 -7.69
N ALA A 360 9.02 -5.45 -8.72
CA ALA A 360 7.94 -5.98 -9.56
C ALA A 360 8.40 -7.22 -10.35
N GLY A 361 9.60 -7.18 -10.95
CA GLY A 361 10.17 -8.32 -11.69
C GLY A 361 10.45 -9.52 -10.78
N ARG A 362 11.05 -9.30 -9.59
CA ARG A 362 11.26 -10.37 -8.60
C ARG A 362 9.94 -11.02 -8.17
N GLY A 363 8.94 -10.21 -7.89
CA GLY A 363 7.62 -10.71 -7.51
C GLY A 363 6.92 -11.48 -8.61
N ALA A 364 6.98 -10.99 -9.85
CA ALA A 364 6.44 -11.68 -11.03
C ALA A 364 7.15 -13.04 -11.26
N GLY A 365 8.48 -13.07 -11.16
CA GLY A 365 9.27 -14.30 -11.24
C GLY A 365 8.90 -15.32 -10.16
N ALA A 366 8.72 -14.86 -8.92
CA ALA A 366 8.31 -15.73 -7.81
C ALA A 366 6.90 -16.31 -8.01
N ILE A 367 5.94 -15.49 -8.46
CA ILE A 367 4.58 -15.95 -8.80
C ILE A 367 4.64 -17.00 -9.90
N ALA A 368 5.39 -16.72 -10.98
CA ALA A 368 5.51 -17.63 -12.11
C ALA A 368 6.09 -18.99 -11.69
N ALA A 369 7.24 -18.98 -11.00
CA ALA A 369 7.91 -20.19 -10.55
C ALA A 369 7.02 -21.02 -9.62
N TRP A 370 6.32 -20.37 -8.67
CA TRP A 370 5.45 -21.06 -7.75
C TRP A 370 4.23 -21.67 -8.45
N LEU A 371 3.60 -20.96 -9.39
CA LEU A 371 2.47 -21.49 -10.15
C LEU A 371 2.87 -22.68 -11.03
N GLU A 372 4.01 -22.60 -11.72
CA GLU A 372 4.53 -23.69 -12.56
C GLU A 372 4.83 -24.94 -11.73
N ALA A 373 5.48 -24.80 -10.58
CA ALA A 373 5.73 -25.90 -9.65
C ALA A 373 4.42 -26.53 -9.13
N SER A 374 3.40 -25.69 -8.83
CA SER A 374 2.11 -26.14 -8.32
C SER A 374 1.33 -26.97 -9.34
N VAL A 375 1.44 -26.67 -10.63
CA VAL A 375 0.82 -27.43 -11.72
C VAL A 375 1.55 -28.75 -11.94
N SER A 376 2.88 -28.76 -11.94
CA SER A 376 3.69 -29.96 -12.09
C SER A 376 3.42 -30.97 -10.97
N ALA A 377 3.24 -30.50 -9.74
CA ALA A 377 2.91 -31.35 -8.60
C ALA A 377 1.49 -31.97 -8.70
N ALA A 378 0.55 -31.27 -9.34
CA ALA A 378 -0.82 -31.77 -9.54
C ALA A 378 -0.97 -32.73 -10.72
N GLY A 379 0.00 -32.77 -11.66
CA GLY A 379 0.02 -33.62 -12.85
C GLY A 379 0.87 -34.88 -12.73
N GLY A 380 1.53 -35.14 -11.58
CA GLY A 380 2.27 -36.36 -11.35
C GLY A 380 1.36 -37.60 -11.32
N PRO A 381 1.78 -38.78 -11.87
CA PRO A 381 0.99 -39.99 -11.82
C PRO A 381 0.72 -40.37 -10.38
N ASP A 382 -0.54 -40.64 -10.08
CA ASP A 382 -0.99 -41.25 -8.81
C ASP A 382 -0.32 -42.63 -8.68
N THR A 383 0.85 -42.69 -8.06
CA THR A 383 1.44 -43.95 -7.63
C THR A 383 0.71 -44.40 -6.39
N GLY A 384 -0.52 -44.94 -6.60
CA GLY A 384 -1.25 -45.64 -5.59
C GLY A 384 -0.38 -46.75 -5.00
N PRO A 385 -0.55 -47.10 -3.68
CA PRO A 385 0.28 -48.07 -2.99
C PRO A 385 0.16 -49.40 -3.72
N ALA A 386 1.28 -49.94 -4.19
CA ALA A 386 1.36 -51.30 -4.73
C ALA A 386 0.73 -52.27 -3.73
N ARG A 387 -0.36 -52.94 -4.13
CA ARG A 387 -0.91 -54.06 -3.39
C ARG A 387 0.20 -55.09 -3.27
N GLN A 388 0.74 -55.25 -2.06
CA GLN A 388 1.51 -56.45 -1.72
C GLN A 388 0.59 -57.63 -1.83
N GLN A 389 0.77 -58.46 -2.86
CA GLN A 389 0.21 -59.81 -2.90
C GLN A 389 0.97 -60.64 -1.85
N GLN A 390 0.27 -61.12 -0.82
CA GLN A 390 0.74 -62.18 0.05
C GLN A 390 0.73 -63.47 -0.76
N PRO A 391 1.81 -64.27 -0.74
CA PRO A 391 1.75 -65.65 -1.24
C PRO A 391 1.06 -66.53 -0.23
N ASP A 392 0.28 -67.49 -0.76
CA ASP A 392 -0.39 -68.55 -0.06
C ASP A 392 0.56 -69.48 0.76
#